data_08e393acfe07011762624d98b3fb7423
#
_entry.id   08e393acfe07011762624d98b3fb7423
#
_cell.length_a   1.000
_cell.length_b   1.000
_cell.length_c   1.000
_cell.angle_alpha   90.00
_cell.angle_beta   90.00
_cell.angle_gamma   90.00
#
_symmetry.space_group_name_H-M   'P 1'
#
loop_
_entity.id
_entity.type
_entity.pdbx_description
1 polymer ?
#
loop_
_entity_poly.entity_id
_entity_poly.type
_entity_poly.pdbx_seq_one_letter_code
_entity_poly.pdbx_strand_id
1 'polypeptide(L)'
;MTVILEAAAGLCLLYYGGIVLSTGFSVSFSLFWPFCAALFGFLAAGRHYYLNHREEIPVWPLVSAVTVLGAAAAVIAVVLVLIGTGILTSTKKSMDYVIVLGAKVNGTEPSNSLKKRLDRAIDYAENNPNTFLVLSGGQGKDEEIAEAEVMYEYLRYNGVPETQLLLETRSTNTRENIRYSQEVIRSQEQWKERVFQQIFKEVGENAYAPGDELDSIHIGILTSDFHLFRAKAIAKKQGVRNVYGISAPSDPLLIPNLWLRECFAILKDKFMGNI
;
A
#
# COMPACT_ATOMS: atom_id res chain seq x y z
N MET A 1 2.50 -3.65 -36.77
CA MET A 1 2.46 -4.42 -35.50
C MET A 1 3.86 -4.80 -35.02
N THR A 2 4.81 -5.25 -35.87
CA THR A 2 6.20 -5.51 -35.45
C THR A 2 6.86 -4.24 -34.90
N VAL A 3 6.77 -3.12 -35.63
CA VAL A 3 7.26 -1.80 -35.19
C VAL A 3 6.66 -1.36 -33.83
N ILE A 4 5.40 -1.69 -33.57
CA ILE A 4 4.76 -1.38 -32.26
C ILE A 4 5.39 -2.18 -31.13
N LEU A 5 5.69 -3.47 -31.35
CA LEU A 5 6.36 -4.33 -30.37
C LEU A 5 7.80 -3.85 -30.09
N GLU A 6 8.52 -3.48 -31.13
CA GLU A 6 9.88 -2.93 -31.01
C GLU A 6 9.87 -1.59 -30.26
N ALA A 7 8.92 -0.70 -30.58
CA ALA A 7 8.74 0.56 -29.87
C ALA A 7 8.38 0.33 -28.39
N ALA A 8 7.48 -0.62 -28.11
CA ALA A 8 7.14 -0.98 -26.73
C ALA A 8 8.35 -1.53 -25.95
N ALA A 9 9.19 -2.36 -26.59
CA ALA A 9 10.43 -2.84 -26.01
C ALA A 9 11.38 -1.68 -25.68
N GLY A 10 11.55 -0.75 -26.62
CA GLY A 10 12.36 0.46 -26.42
C GLY A 10 11.86 1.34 -25.28
N LEU A 11 10.54 1.56 -25.20
CA LEU A 11 9.92 2.32 -24.10
C LEU A 11 10.14 1.66 -22.73
N CYS A 12 10.03 0.32 -22.63
CA CYS A 12 10.32 -0.40 -21.38
C CYS A 12 11.78 -0.19 -20.94
N LEU A 13 12.75 -0.24 -21.86
CA LEU A 13 14.16 0.00 -21.53
C LEU A 13 14.42 1.45 -21.14
N LEU A 14 13.85 2.41 -21.85
CA LEU A 14 13.96 3.84 -21.52
C LEU A 14 13.37 4.13 -20.13
N TYR A 15 12.20 3.57 -19.82
CA TYR A 15 11.57 3.73 -18.51
C TYR A 15 12.43 3.10 -17.41
N TYR A 16 12.96 1.89 -17.63
CA TYR A 16 13.89 1.25 -16.70
C TYR A 16 15.14 2.12 -16.46
N GLY A 17 15.73 2.65 -17.53
CA GLY A 17 16.84 3.59 -17.42
C GLY A 17 16.49 4.83 -16.59
N GLY A 18 15.31 5.41 -16.78
CA GLY A 18 14.79 6.52 -15.97
C GLY A 18 14.68 6.19 -14.48
N ILE A 19 14.16 5.00 -14.14
CA ILE A 19 14.10 4.53 -12.75
C ILE A 19 15.51 4.43 -12.16
N VAL A 20 16.42 3.75 -12.85
CA VAL A 20 17.80 3.53 -12.36
C VAL A 20 18.56 4.85 -12.18
N LEU A 21 18.41 5.80 -13.09
CA LEU A 21 19.05 7.10 -13.00
C LEU A 21 18.52 7.96 -11.85
N SER A 22 17.21 7.85 -11.53
CA SER A 22 16.60 8.67 -10.48
C SER A 22 16.71 8.09 -9.08
N THR A 23 16.69 6.76 -8.93
CA THR A 23 16.58 6.07 -7.64
C THR A 23 17.61 4.96 -7.43
N GLY A 24 18.49 4.74 -8.40
CA GLY A 24 19.43 3.62 -8.38
C GLY A 24 18.75 2.26 -8.60
N PHE A 25 19.47 1.20 -8.30
CA PHE A 25 18.99 -0.19 -8.43
C PHE A 25 18.11 -0.67 -7.27
N SER A 26 17.84 0.17 -6.28
CA SER A 26 17.16 -0.22 -5.05
C SER A 26 15.65 -0.34 -5.15
N VAL A 27 15.04 0.10 -6.25
CA VAL A 27 13.59 0.03 -6.44
C VAL A 27 13.14 -1.40 -6.72
N SER A 28 12.32 -1.93 -5.80
CA SER A 28 11.75 -3.26 -5.98
C SER A 28 10.89 -3.34 -7.23
N PHE A 29 10.92 -4.49 -7.90
CA PHE A 29 10.15 -4.76 -9.11
C PHE A 29 10.63 -4.03 -10.40
N SER A 30 11.69 -3.24 -10.36
CA SER A 30 12.21 -2.52 -11.55
C SER A 30 12.67 -3.44 -12.67
N LEU A 31 13.21 -4.64 -12.35
CA LEU A 31 13.63 -5.65 -13.32
C LEU A 31 12.48 -6.23 -14.17
N PHE A 32 11.25 -5.95 -13.81
CA PHE A 32 10.09 -6.34 -14.62
C PHE A 32 10.11 -5.64 -16.01
N TRP A 33 10.62 -4.43 -16.10
CA TRP A 33 10.63 -3.64 -17.33
C TRP A 33 11.59 -4.19 -18.40
N PRO A 34 12.87 -4.53 -18.08
CA PRO A 34 13.73 -5.21 -19.05
C PRO A 34 13.20 -6.62 -19.40
N PHE A 35 12.52 -7.32 -18.48
CA PHE A 35 11.83 -8.57 -18.82
C PHE A 35 10.72 -8.33 -19.85
N CYS A 36 9.89 -7.30 -19.70
CA CYS A 36 8.87 -6.91 -20.70
C CYS A 36 9.51 -6.53 -22.03
N ALA A 37 10.64 -5.81 -22.02
CA ALA A 37 11.36 -5.47 -23.24
C ALA A 37 11.83 -6.72 -24.00
N ALA A 38 12.41 -7.70 -23.28
CA ALA A 38 12.82 -8.98 -23.87
C ALA A 38 11.62 -9.74 -24.45
N LEU A 39 10.49 -9.77 -23.71
CA LEU A 39 9.25 -10.40 -24.18
C LEU A 39 8.71 -9.75 -25.46
N PHE A 40 8.64 -8.43 -25.52
CA PHE A 40 8.20 -7.71 -26.72
C PHE A 40 9.15 -7.92 -27.91
N GLY A 41 10.47 -7.95 -27.66
CA GLY A 41 11.47 -8.30 -28.67
C GLY A 41 11.28 -9.73 -29.22
N PHE A 42 11.06 -10.68 -28.33
CA PHE A 42 10.77 -12.07 -28.70
C PHE A 42 9.49 -12.19 -29.53
N LEU A 43 8.41 -11.50 -29.13
CA LEU A 43 7.16 -11.47 -29.88
C LEU A 43 7.32 -10.80 -31.26
N ALA A 44 8.14 -9.76 -31.36
CA ALA A 44 8.46 -9.09 -32.63
C ALA A 44 9.20 -10.04 -33.57
N ALA A 45 10.23 -10.73 -33.07
CA ALA A 45 11.01 -11.73 -33.82
C ALA A 45 10.13 -12.92 -34.24
N GLY A 46 9.33 -13.46 -33.32
CA GLY A 46 8.40 -14.56 -33.62
C GLY A 46 7.36 -14.20 -34.68
N ARG A 47 6.83 -12.97 -34.63
CA ARG A 47 5.93 -12.46 -35.67
C ARG A 47 6.64 -12.32 -37.02
N HIS A 48 7.88 -11.82 -37.04
CA HIS A 48 8.65 -11.70 -38.27
C HIS A 48 8.90 -13.08 -38.89
N TYR A 49 9.31 -14.04 -38.07
CA TYR A 49 9.50 -15.43 -38.47
C TYR A 49 8.20 -16.05 -39.04
N TYR A 50 7.08 -15.89 -38.35
CA TYR A 50 5.76 -16.37 -38.79
C TYR A 50 5.36 -15.78 -40.15
N LEU A 51 5.61 -14.48 -40.39
CA LEU A 51 5.26 -13.86 -41.67
C LEU A 51 6.05 -14.42 -42.84
N ASN A 52 7.27 -14.88 -42.63
CA ASN A 52 8.13 -15.44 -43.64
C ASN A 52 7.87 -16.96 -43.90
N HIS A 53 7.18 -17.64 -42.96
CA HIS A 53 6.91 -19.10 -43.05
C HIS A 53 5.40 -19.39 -42.89
N ARG A 54 4.55 -18.53 -43.44
CA ARG A 54 3.09 -18.60 -43.26
C ARG A 54 2.46 -19.89 -43.76
N GLU A 55 3.03 -20.51 -44.79
CA GLU A 55 2.50 -21.74 -45.40
C GLU A 55 2.84 -22.99 -44.57
N GLU A 56 3.86 -22.91 -43.75
CA GLU A 56 4.38 -24.03 -42.97
C GLU A 56 3.84 -24.04 -41.52
N ILE A 57 3.48 -22.87 -40.98
CA ILE A 57 3.11 -22.73 -39.57
C ILE A 57 1.59 -22.55 -39.42
N PRO A 58 0.92 -23.41 -38.65
CA PRO A 58 -0.51 -23.27 -38.39
C PRO A 58 -0.81 -22.00 -37.59
N VAL A 59 -2.03 -21.47 -37.72
CA VAL A 59 -2.45 -20.18 -37.11
C VAL A 59 -2.74 -20.33 -35.59
N TRP A 60 -3.07 -21.54 -35.13
CA TRP A 60 -3.54 -21.77 -33.77
C TRP A 60 -2.56 -21.33 -32.65
N PRO A 61 -1.22 -21.50 -32.76
CA PRO A 61 -0.31 -21.02 -31.70
C PRO A 61 -0.35 -19.49 -31.55
N LEU A 62 -0.45 -18.77 -32.66
CA LEU A 62 -0.57 -17.32 -32.67
C LEU A 62 -1.88 -16.86 -32.00
N VAL A 63 -3.01 -17.49 -32.36
CA VAL A 63 -4.32 -17.21 -31.77
C VAL A 63 -4.29 -17.49 -30.27
N SER A 64 -3.73 -18.64 -29.86
CA SER A 64 -3.63 -19.00 -28.44
C SER A 64 -2.78 -17.98 -27.67
N ALA A 65 -1.63 -17.58 -28.19
CA ALA A 65 -0.75 -16.59 -27.55
C ALA A 65 -1.47 -15.22 -27.40
N VAL A 66 -2.13 -14.74 -28.45
CA VAL A 66 -2.90 -13.48 -28.40
C VAL A 66 -4.04 -13.55 -27.39
N THR A 67 -4.75 -14.68 -27.36
CA THR A 67 -5.87 -14.87 -26.39
C THR A 67 -5.37 -14.85 -24.95
N VAL A 68 -4.28 -15.57 -24.63
CA VAL A 68 -3.72 -15.61 -23.27
C VAL A 68 -3.20 -14.24 -22.86
N LEU A 69 -2.46 -13.55 -23.72
CA LEU A 69 -1.96 -12.20 -23.43
C LEU A 69 -3.11 -11.19 -23.29
N GLY A 70 -4.14 -11.29 -24.11
CA GLY A 70 -5.35 -10.46 -24.01
C GLY A 70 -6.09 -10.67 -22.70
N ALA A 71 -6.27 -11.93 -22.28
CA ALA A 71 -6.90 -12.25 -21.00
C ALA A 71 -6.05 -11.72 -19.81
N ALA A 72 -4.73 -11.89 -19.84
CA ALA A 72 -3.84 -11.34 -18.81
C ALA A 72 -3.92 -9.81 -18.75
N ALA A 73 -3.92 -9.13 -19.91
CA ALA A 73 -4.07 -7.68 -19.98
C ALA A 73 -5.43 -7.20 -19.42
N ALA A 74 -6.51 -7.93 -19.72
CA ALA A 74 -7.84 -7.62 -19.18
C ALA A 74 -7.88 -7.74 -17.65
N VAL A 75 -7.29 -8.78 -17.08
CA VAL A 75 -7.16 -8.94 -15.62
C VAL A 75 -6.37 -7.78 -15.00
N ILE A 76 -5.22 -7.42 -15.58
CA ILE A 76 -4.44 -6.28 -15.11
C ILE A 76 -5.24 -4.98 -15.18
N ALA A 77 -5.97 -4.73 -16.27
CA ALA A 77 -6.80 -3.54 -16.44
C ALA A 77 -7.88 -3.45 -15.34
N VAL A 78 -8.56 -4.55 -15.02
CA VAL A 78 -9.54 -4.58 -13.92
C VAL A 78 -8.89 -4.23 -12.60
N VAL A 79 -7.71 -4.80 -12.29
CA VAL A 79 -7.00 -4.52 -11.04
C VAL A 79 -6.52 -3.07 -10.97
N LEU A 80 -6.06 -2.49 -12.09
CA LEU A 80 -5.71 -1.06 -12.16
C LEU A 80 -6.91 -0.16 -11.86
N VAL A 81 -8.09 -0.51 -12.34
CA VAL A 81 -9.35 0.20 -11.99
C VAL A 81 -9.62 0.10 -10.48
N LEU A 82 -9.46 -1.07 -9.87
CA LEU A 82 -9.62 -1.25 -8.43
C LEU A 82 -8.64 -0.38 -7.62
N ILE A 83 -7.37 -0.30 -8.02
CA ILE A 83 -6.38 0.61 -7.41
C ILE A 83 -6.86 2.06 -7.52
N GLY A 84 -7.33 2.48 -8.70
CA GLY A 84 -7.90 3.81 -8.91
C GLY A 84 -9.08 4.12 -7.99
N THR A 85 -9.98 3.16 -7.75
CA THR A 85 -11.10 3.34 -6.80
C THR A 85 -10.61 3.56 -5.37
N GLY A 86 -9.49 2.95 -4.98
CA GLY A 86 -8.85 3.19 -3.69
C GLY A 86 -8.50 4.67 -3.50
N ILE A 87 -7.90 5.27 -4.51
CA ILE A 87 -7.50 6.69 -4.51
C ILE A 87 -8.73 7.61 -4.45
N LEU A 88 -9.71 7.36 -5.30
CA LEU A 88 -10.94 8.17 -5.38
C LEU A 88 -11.77 8.13 -4.09
N THR A 89 -11.64 7.08 -3.28
CA THR A 89 -12.34 6.92 -1.99
C THR A 89 -11.52 7.44 -0.81
N SER A 90 -10.43 8.16 -1.05
CA SER A 90 -9.68 8.85 0.00
C SER A 90 -10.53 9.93 0.68
N THR A 91 -10.44 10.03 2.00
CA THR A 91 -11.23 10.95 2.80
C THR A 91 -10.36 11.90 3.62
N LYS A 92 -10.96 13.04 3.99
CA LYS A 92 -10.40 14.00 4.97
C LYS A 92 -11.20 14.03 6.27
N LYS A 93 -12.20 13.15 6.42
CA LYS A 93 -13.03 13.11 7.63
C LYS A 93 -12.18 12.80 8.86
N SER A 94 -12.59 13.34 10.02
CA SER A 94 -12.01 12.97 11.30
C SER A 94 -12.34 11.52 11.64
N MET A 95 -11.34 10.80 12.15
CA MET A 95 -11.42 9.41 12.57
C MET A 95 -10.99 9.32 14.04
N ASP A 96 -11.42 8.27 14.74
CA ASP A 96 -10.96 8.03 16.10
C ASP A 96 -9.50 7.56 16.11
N TYR A 97 -9.17 6.70 15.14
CA TYR A 97 -7.83 6.18 14.93
C TYR A 97 -7.43 6.21 13.45
N VAL A 98 -6.15 6.48 13.19
CA VAL A 98 -5.56 6.32 11.86
C VAL A 98 -4.35 5.41 11.96
N ILE A 99 -4.41 4.27 11.28
CA ILE A 99 -3.27 3.37 11.12
C ILE A 99 -2.38 3.91 10.00
N VAL A 100 -1.20 4.40 10.36
CA VAL A 100 -0.18 4.84 9.42
C VAL A 100 0.70 3.64 9.10
N LEU A 101 0.56 3.11 7.87
CA LEU A 101 1.33 1.95 7.45
C LEU A 101 2.77 2.34 7.14
N GLY A 102 3.71 1.61 7.70
CA GLY A 102 5.12 1.75 7.43
C GLY A 102 5.52 1.47 5.99
N ALA A 103 6.72 1.85 5.65
CA ALA A 103 7.42 1.54 4.41
C ALA A 103 8.91 1.49 4.71
N LYS A 104 9.70 1.00 3.73
CA LYS A 104 11.13 0.83 3.88
C LYS A 104 11.82 2.01 4.55
N VAL A 105 12.70 1.70 5.48
CA VAL A 105 13.62 2.62 6.15
C VAL A 105 15.02 2.43 5.55
N ASN A 106 15.80 3.50 5.45
CA ASN A 106 17.20 3.48 4.99
C ASN A 106 18.10 3.82 6.18
N GLY A 107 18.62 2.79 6.85
CA GLY A 107 19.31 2.94 8.14
C GLY A 107 18.32 3.44 9.20
N THR A 108 18.47 4.67 9.66
CA THR A 108 17.60 5.33 10.65
C THR A 108 16.67 6.40 10.03
N GLU A 109 16.74 6.59 8.71
CA GLU A 109 15.98 7.63 8.01
C GLU A 109 14.81 7.06 7.21
N PRO A 110 13.67 7.75 7.15
CA PRO A 110 12.55 7.29 6.35
C PRO A 110 12.87 7.37 4.85
N SER A 111 12.53 6.32 4.09
CA SER A 111 12.59 6.39 2.62
C SER A 111 11.69 7.50 2.07
N ASN A 112 11.93 7.97 0.84
CA ASN A 112 11.08 8.99 0.21
C ASN A 112 9.59 8.61 0.20
N SER A 113 9.27 7.33 0.05
CA SER A 113 7.89 6.85 0.09
C SER A 113 7.29 6.94 1.49
N LEU A 114 8.08 6.59 2.53
CA LEU A 114 7.66 6.72 3.93
C LEU A 114 7.51 8.19 4.30
N LYS A 115 8.46 9.04 3.92
CA LYS A 115 8.42 10.48 4.19
C LYS A 115 7.13 11.12 3.67
N LYS A 116 6.74 10.85 2.42
CA LYS A 116 5.47 11.35 1.86
C LYS A 116 4.23 10.91 2.66
N ARG A 117 4.27 9.68 3.24
CA ARG A 117 3.19 9.23 4.14
C ARG A 117 3.19 10.01 5.45
N LEU A 118 4.36 10.23 6.01
CA LEU A 118 4.52 10.96 7.27
C LEU A 118 4.14 12.42 7.11
N ASP A 119 4.54 13.09 6.02
CA ASP A 119 4.10 14.44 5.70
C ASP A 119 2.56 14.50 5.62
N ARG A 120 1.93 13.49 4.99
CA ARG A 120 0.46 13.39 4.95
C ARG A 120 -0.15 13.12 6.32
N ALA A 121 0.54 12.38 7.20
CA ALA A 121 0.10 12.13 8.57
C ALA A 121 0.18 13.40 9.43
N ILE A 122 1.19 14.25 9.24
CA ILE A 122 1.32 15.57 9.88
C ILE A 122 0.13 16.44 9.48
N ASP A 123 -0.09 16.63 8.17
CA ASP A 123 -1.26 17.41 7.66
C ASP A 123 -2.58 16.92 8.24
N TYR A 124 -2.72 15.60 8.42
CA TYR A 124 -3.93 15.02 8.95
C TYR A 124 -4.06 15.27 10.47
N ALA A 125 -2.99 15.09 11.23
CA ALA A 125 -2.96 15.31 12.69
C ALA A 125 -3.25 16.76 13.06
N GLU A 126 -2.67 17.73 12.35
CA GLU A 126 -2.93 19.15 12.56
C GLU A 126 -4.41 19.51 12.40
N ASN A 127 -5.09 18.90 11.44
CA ASN A 127 -6.51 19.13 11.20
C ASN A 127 -7.44 18.27 12.06
N ASN A 128 -6.90 17.26 12.79
CA ASN A 128 -7.67 16.31 13.59
C ASN A 128 -6.97 16.03 14.93
N PRO A 129 -6.92 17.02 15.86
CA PRO A 129 -6.14 16.90 17.09
C PRO A 129 -6.61 15.83 18.07
N ASN A 130 -7.83 15.32 17.89
CA ASN A 130 -8.39 14.24 18.73
C ASN A 130 -8.20 12.83 18.16
N THR A 131 -7.59 12.71 16.98
CA THR A 131 -7.32 11.42 16.34
C THR A 131 -6.02 10.82 16.85
N PHE A 132 -6.03 9.54 17.21
CA PHE A 132 -4.81 8.79 17.50
C PHE A 132 -4.20 8.23 16.21
N LEU A 133 -2.89 8.40 16.04
CA LEU A 133 -2.12 7.81 14.95
C LEU A 133 -1.43 6.54 15.45
N VAL A 134 -1.83 5.38 14.91
CA VAL A 134 -1.17 4.10 15.18
C VAL A 134 -0.09 3.90 14.12
N LEU A 135 1.17 4.06 14.52
CA LEU A 135 2.34 3.92 13.66
C LEU A 135 2.69 2.43 13.60
N SER A 136 2.46 1.81 12.45
CA SER A 136 2.57 0.36 12.34
C SER A 136 3.63 -0.06 11.32
N GLY A 137 4.64 -0.76 11.82
CA GLY A 137 5.74 -1.31 11.05
C GLY A 137 6.86 -1.83 11.95
N GLY A 138 7.16 -3.11 11.85
CA GLY A 138 8.28 -3.72 12.57
C GLY A 138 9.60 -3.49 11.87
N GLN A 139 10.64 -4.15 12.34
CA GLN A 139 11.99 -4.08 11.78
C GLN A 139 12.09 -5.00 10.56
N GLY A 140 12.39 -4.43 9.40
CA GLY A 140 12.71 -5.18 8.18
C GLY A 140 14.08 -5.89 8.28
N LYS A 141 14.33 -6.84 7.38
CA LYS A 141 15.57 -7.65 7.41
C LYS A 141 16.85 -6.82 7.25
N ASP A 142 16.76 -5.72 6.53
CA ASP A 142 17.88 -4.84 6.18
C ASP A 142 17.75 -3.48 6.92
N GLU A 143 17.02 -3.43 8.03
CA GLU A 143 16.75 -2.23 8.80
C GLU A 143 17.37 -2.34 10.20
N GLU A 144 17.87 -1.23 10.71
CA GLU A 144 18.53 -1.18 12.04
C GLU A 144 17.51 -1.04 13.18
N ILE A 145 16.38 -0.41 12.90
CA ILE A 145 15.31 -0.13 13.86
C ILE A 145 13.94 -0.38 13.21
N ALA A 146 12.89 -0.49 14.03
CA ALA A 146 11.53 -0.69 13.52
C ALA A 146 11.04 0.53 12.74
N GLU A 147 10.29 0.29 11.64
CA GLU A 147 9.68 1.36 10.85
C GLU A 147 8.81 2.29 11.72
N ALA A 148 8.07 1.74 12.69
CA ALA A 148 7.24 2.51 13.61
C ALA A 148 8.04 3.48 14.49
N GLU A 149 9.26 3.12 14.89
CA GLU A 149 10.14 3.99 15.67
C GLU A 149 10.64 5.18 14.84
N VAL A 150 11.04 4.94 13.58
CA VAL A 150 11.42 6.00 12.64
C VAL A 150 10.25 6.95 12.39
N MET A 151 9.03 6.40 12.21
CA MET A 151 7.82 7.19 12.03
C MET A 151 7.54 8.06 13.26
N TYR A 152 7.69 7.51 14.46
CA TYR A 152 7.47 8.23 15.72
C TYR A 152 8.42 9.42 15.85
N GLU A 153 9.72 9.22 15.68
CA GLU A 153 10.71 10.28 15.77
C GLU A 153 10.48 11.38 14.72
N TYR A 154 10.13 10.99 13.49
CA TYR A 154 9.83 11.94 12.42
C TYR A 154 8.60 12.79 12.76
N LEU A 155 7.49 12.19 13.19
CA LEU A 155 6.27 12.90 13.51
C LEU A 155 6.43 13.80 14.73
N ARG A 156 7.09 13.31 15.78
CA ARG A 156 7.41 14.07 16.99
C ARG A 156 8.27 15.31 16.67
N TYR A 157 9.32 15.11 15.87
CA TYR A 157 10.20 16.21 15.46
C TYR A 157 9.45 17.29 14.65
N ASN A 158 8.44 16.89 13.88
CA ASN A 158 7.61 17.80 13.10
C ASN A 158 6.36 18.29 13.85
N GLY A 159 6.33 18.19 15.18
CA GLY A 159 5.34 18.86 16.03
C GLY A 159 4.05 18.09 16.29
N VAL A 160 3.94 16.82 15.88
CA VAL A 160 2.79 15.98 16.25
C VAL A 160 2.91 15.60 17.74
N PRO A 161 1.91 15.88 18.59
CA PRO A 161 1.96 15.55 20.01
C PRO A 161 2.16 14.06 20.27
N GLU A 162 3.08 13.72 21.18
CA GLU A 162 3.33 12.33 21.57
C GLU A 162 2.09 11.62 22.10
N THR A 163 1.16 12.38 22.71
CA THR A 163 -0.13 11.87 23.20
C THR A 163 -1.05 11.35 22.11
N GLN A 164 -0.82 11.75 20.85
CA GLN A 164 -1.55 11.24 19.69
C GLN A 164 -0.89 9.99 19.07
N LEU A 165 0.35 9.64 19.45
CA LEU A 165 1.14 8.62 18.79
C LEU A 165 1.10 7.29 19.54
N LEU A 166 0.69 6.23 18.87
CA LEU A 166 0.70 4.85 19.36
C LEU A 166 1.60 4.02 18.46
N LEU A 167 2.47 3.19 19.04
CA LEU A 167 3.43 2.37 18.29
C LEU A 167 2.97 0.93 18.18
N GLU A 168 3.17 0.37 16.99
CA GLU A 168 3.10 -1.06 16.71
C GLU A 168 4.39 -1.47 15.95
N THR A 169 5.27 -2.23 16.60
CA THR A 169 6.64 -2.52 16.13
C THR A 169 6.88 -4.00 15.76
N ARG A 170 5.84 -4.85 15.78
CA ARG A 170 5.98 -6.30 15.62
C ARG A 170 5.69 -6.81 14.22
N SER A 171 4.98 -6.03 13.43
CA SER A 171 4.48 -6.45 12.11
C SER A 171 5.58 -6.55 11.07
N THR A 172 5.46 -7.53 10.18
CA THR A 172 6.40 -7.79 9.07
C THR A 172 5.73 -7.69 7.69
N ASN A 173 4.42 -7.48 7.65
CA ASN A 173 3.64 -7.39 6.42
C ASN A 173 2.32 -6.65 6.67
N THR A 174 1.63 -6.24 5.60
CA THR A 174 0.39 -5.44 5.70
C THR A 174 -0.72 -6.11 6.50
N ARG A 175 -0.85 -7.43 6.48
CA ARG A 175 -1.84 -8.16 7.29
C ARG A 175 -1.57 -8.02 8.77
N GLU A 176 -0.31 -8.18 9.15
CA GLU A 176 0.13 -8.03 10.53
C GLU A 176 0.06 -6.59 10.98
N ASN A 177 0.42 -5.63 10.13
CA ASN A 177 0.25 -4.21 10.43
C ASN A 177 -1.18 -3.92 10.89
N ILE A 178 -2.17 -4.34 10.11
CA ILE A 178 -3.57 -4.10 10.43
C ILE A 178 -4.01 -4.89 11.66
N ARG A 179 -3.63 -6.16 11.77
CA ARG A 179 -4.00 -7.01 12.90
C ARG A 179 -3.44 -6.51 14.22
N TYR A 180 -2.14 -6.19 14.27
CA TYR A 180 -1.50 -5.73 15.49
C TYR A 180 -1.89 -4.29 15.83
N SER A 181 -2.16 -3.44 14.83
CA SER A 181 -2.76 -2.13 15.08
C SER A 181 -4.14 -2.23 15.74
N GLN A 182 -4.97 -3.21 15.36
CA GLN A 182 -6.24 -3.45 16.05
C GLN A 182 -6.03 -3.88 17.52
N GLU A 183 -4.98 -4.65 17.82
CA GLU A 183 -4.62 -5.01 19.20
C GLU A 183 -4.23 -3.76 20.01
N VAL A 184 -3.44 -2.85 19.41
CA VAL A 184 -3.06 -1.56 20.04
C VAL A 184 -4.30 -0.71 20.27
N ILE A 185 -5.20 -0.57 19.29
CA ILE A 185 -6.45 0.18 19.44
C ILE A 185 -7.32 -0.39 20.57
N ARG A 186 -7.52 -1.71 20.62
CA ARG A 186 -8.28 -2.37 21.70
C ARG A 186 -7.66 -2.10 23.08
N SER A 187 -6.34 -2.18 23.20
CA SER A 187 -5.66 -1.90 24.46
C SER A 187 -5.84 -0.44 24.90
N GLN A 188 -5.81 0.50 23.94
CA GLN A 188 -6.05 1.92 24.20
C GLN A 188 -7.49 2.19 24.65
N GLU A 189 -8.48 1.59 24.01
CA GLU A 189 -9.89 1.72 24.42
C GLU A 189 -10.14 1.11 25.82
N GLN A 190 -9.59 -0.07 26.10
CA GLN A 190 -9.66 -0.66 27.43
C GLN A 190 -8.99 0.18 28.51
N TRP A 191 -7.90 0.88 28.17
CA TRP A 191 -7.26 1.81 29.09
C TRP A 191 -8.14 3.04 29.35
N LYS A 192 -8.71 3.64 28.32
CA LYS A 192 -9.66 4.78 28.43
C LYS A 192 -10.85 4.40 29.32
N GLU A 193 -11.44 3.22 29.08
CA GLU A 193 -12.56 2.72 29.86
C GLU A 193 -12.18 2.58 31.35
N ARG A 194 -11.04 1.98 31.67
CA ARG A 194 -10.59 1.85 33.08
C ARG A 194 -10.39 3.19 33.75
N VAL A 195 -9.77 4.15 33.06
CA VAL A 195 -9.56 5.50 33.58
C VAL A 195 -10.91 6.20 33.82
N PHE A 196 -11.82 6.10 32.86
CA PHE A 196 -13.17 6.63 32.99
C PHE A 196 -13.90 6.06 34.21
N GLN A 197 -13.94 4.75 34.37
CA GLN A 197 -14.57 4.06 35.50
C GLN A 197 -13.94 4.47 36.84
N GLN A 198 -12.63 4.67 36.90
CA GLN A 198 -11.96 5.11 38.12
C GLN A 198 -12.36 6.53 38.48
N ILE A 199 -12.39 7.47 37.53
CA ILE A 199 -12.78 8.87 37.78
C ILE A 199 -14.24 8.94 38.27
N PHE A 200 -15.17 8.22 37.60
CA PHE A 200 -16.56 8.23 37.96
C PHE A 200 -16.84 7.55 39.31
N LYS A 201 -16.09 6.53 39.68
CA LYS A 201 -16.17 5.91 41.00
C LYS A 201 -15.74 6.90 42.09
N GLU A 202 -14.76 7.73 41.86
CA GLU A 202 -14.31 8.78 42.78
C GLU A 202 -15.31 9.92 42.88
N VAL A 203 -16.03 10.24 41.81
CA VAL A 203 -17.04 11.32 41.75
C VAL A 203 -18.42 10.85 42.23
N GLY A 204 -18.66 9.52 42.42
CA GLY A 204 -19.90 8.99 42.99
C GLY A 204 -21.10 8.95 42.02
N GLU A 205 -20.89 9.08 40.73
CA GLU A 205 -21.90 8.94 39.67
C GLU A 205 -21.94 7.51 39.14
N ASN A 206 -23.15 6.96 38.89
CA ASN A 206 -23.30 5.71 38.15
C ASN A 206 -22.89 5.93 36.70
N ALA A 207 -21.65 5.62 36.37
CA ALA A 207 -21.11 5.81 35.03
C ALA A 207 -21.84 4.93 34.01
N TYR A 208 -22.25 5.54 32.92
CA TYR A 208 -22.63 4.84 31.69
C TYR A 208 -21.38 4.14 31.15
N ALA A 209 -21.37 2.82 31.15
CA ALA A 209 -20.30 2.07 30.46
C ALA A 209 -20.47 2.28 28.97
N PRO A 210 -19.48 2.90 28.28
CA PRO A 210 -19.49 2.89 26.83
C PRO A 210 -19.46 1.43 26.36
N GLY A 211 -20.39 1.10 25.50
CA GLY A 211 -20.57 -0.27 25.02
C GLY A 211 -19.32 -0.79 24.32
N ASP A 212 -19.15 -2.08 24.40
CA ASP A 212 -18.07 -2.92 23.87
C ASP A 212 -18.01 -2.91 22.33
N GLU A 213 -17.74 -1.75 21.69
CA GLU A 213 -17.90 -1.64 20.25
C GLU A 213 -16.74 -0.93 19.53
N LEU A 214 -15.71 -1.74 19.19
CA LEU A 214 -14.87 -1.46 18.01
C LEU A 214 -15.71 -1.19 16.75
N ASP A 215 -16.97 -1.63 16.73
CA ASP A 215 -17.91 -1.43 15.63
C ASP A 215 -18.37 0.03 15.48
N SER A 216 -18.32 0.84 16.55
CA SER A 216 -18.61 2.27 16.50
C SER A 216 -17.38 3.12 16.15
N ILE A 217 -16.16 2.56 16.29
CA ILE A 217 -14.89 3.27 16.05
C ILE A 217 -14.64 3.44 14.56
N HIS A 218 -14.34 4.66 14.15
CA HIS A 218 -13.95 4.98 12.77
C HIS A 218 -12.45 4.87 12.62
N ILE A 219 -12.00 3.89 11.82
CA ILE A 219 -10.57 3.63 11.59
C ILE A 219 -10.16 4.10 10.20
N GLY A 220 -9.22 5.03 10.13
CA GLY A 220 -8.53 5.42 8.92
C GLY A 220 -7.31 4.54 8.65
N ILE A 221 -7.00 4.28 7.39
CA ILE A 221 -5.73 3.69 6.97
C ILE A 221 -5.01 4.71 6.09
N LEU A 222 -3.86 5.19 6.56
CA LEU A 222 -3.01 6.10 5.82
C LEU A 222 -1.86 5.33 5.19
N THR A 223 -1.80 5.37 3.87
CA THR A 223 -0.75 4.73 3.08
C THR A 223 -0.60 5.40 1.72
N SER A 224 0.37 4.96 0.92
CA SER A 224 0.53 5.46 -0.46
C SER A 224 -0.72 5.17 -1.30
N ASP A 225 -1.02 6.05 -2.22
CA ASP A 225 -2.20 6.04 -3.09
C ASP A 225 -2.45 4.68 -3.76
N PHE A 226 -1.43 4.10 -4.41
CA PHE A 226 -1.54 2.81 -5.07
C PHE A 226 -1.87 1.65 -4.12
N HIS A 227 -1.46 1.73 -2.85
CA HIS A 227 -1.61 0.66 -1.86
C HIS A 227 -2.95 0.70 -1.10
N LEU A 228 -3.69 1.81 -1.20
CA LEU A 228 -4.85 2.09 -0.37
C LEU A 228 -5.99 1.08 -0.56
N PHE A 229 -6.26 0.66 -1.80
CA PHE A 229 -7.29 -0.35 -2.08
C PHE A 229 -7.00 -1.67 -1.34
N ARG A 230 -5.79 -2.21 -1.47
CA ARG A 230 -5.40 -3.48 -0.86
C ARG A 230 -5.40 -3.42 0.66
N ALA A 231 -4.86 -2.36 1.23
CA ALA A 231 -4.85 -2.17 2.68
C ALA A 231 -6.26 -2.13 3.27
N LYS A 232 -7.19 -1.41 2.63
CA LYS A 232 -8.61 -1.38 3.03
C LYS A 232 -9.29 -2.75 2.87
N ALA A 233 -9.01 -3.48 1.78
CA ALA A 233 -9.57 -4.80 1.54
C ALA A 233 -9.11 -5.80 2.62
N ILE A 234 -7.82 -5.79 2.98
CA ILE A 234 -7.28 -6.60 4.07
C ILE A 234 -7.94 -6.25 5.41
N ALA A 235 -8.09 -4.96 5.73
CA ALA A 235 -8.74 -4.52 6.96
C ALA A 235 -10.20 -4.99 7.06
N LYS A 236 -10.96 -4.86 5.98
CA LYS A 236 -12.33 -5.39 5.91
C LYS A 236 -12.39 -6.89 6.12
N LYS A 237 -11.47 -7.64 5.50
CA LYS A 237 -11.36 -9.09 5.68
C LYS A 237 -11.02 -9.48 7.13
N GLN A 238 -10.30 -8.64 7.86
CA GLN A 238 -9.97 -8.83 9.27
C GLN A 238 -11.05 -8.28 10.22
N GLY A 239 -12.23 -7.91 9.72
CA GLY A 239 -13.37 -7.54 10.53
C GLY A 239 -13.48 -6.06 10.88
N VAL A 240 -12.64 -5.18 10.31
CA VAL A 240 -12.79 -3.73 10.50
C VAL A 240 -13.98 -3.25 9.67
N ARG A 241 -15.11 -2.93 10.33
CA ARG A 241 -16.35 -2.54 9.63
C ARG A 241 -16.29 -1.12 9.07
N ASN A 242 -15.88 -0.15 9.89
CA ASN A 242 -15.83 1.28 9.55
C ASN A 242 -14.41 1.70 9.13
N VAL A 243 -13.91 1.14 8.00
CA VAL A 243 -12.57 1.46 7.48
C VAL A 243 -12.63 2.50 6.38
N TYR A 244 -11.83 3.56 6.56
CA TYR A 244 -11.67 4.67 5.63
C TYR A 244 -10.23 4.72 5.12
N GLY A 245 -10.03 5.40 3.99
CA GLY A 245 -8.70 5.52 3.39
C GLY A 245 -8.20 6.95 3.39
N ILE A 246 -6.94 7.15 3.69
CA ILE A 246 -6.23 8.42 3.59
C ILE A 246 -5.02 8.18 2.69
N SER A 247 -5.03 8.77 1.50
CA SER A 247 -3.97 8.54 0.53
C SER A 247 -2.83 9.55 0.67
N ALA A 248 -1.60 9.04 0.66
CA ALA A 248 -0.38 9.83 0.49
C ALA A 248 0.10 9.74 -0.96
N PRO A 249 0.60 10.83 -1.56
CA PRO A 249 1.01 10.86 -2.96
C PRO A 249 2.24 10.00 -3.20
N SER A 250 2.29 9.34 -4.37
CA SER A 250 3.46 8.59 -4.83
C SER A 250 4.39 9.47 -5.67
N ASP A 251 5.58 8.95 -5.97
CA ASP A 251 6.47 9.59 -6.93
C ASP A 251 5.93 9.39 -8.35
N PRO A 252 5.69 10.47 -9.12
CA PRO A 252 5.11 10.35 -10.46
C PRO A 252 5.90 9.45 -11.40
N LEU A 253 7.23 9.47 -11.34
CA LEU A 253 8.09 8.61 -12.16
C LEU A 253 7.88 7.12 -11.82
N LEU A 254 7.63 6.80 -10.54
CA LEU A 254 7.49 5.43 -10.07
C LEU A 254 6.07 4.88 -10.19
N ILE A 255 5.07 5.71 -10.50
CA ILE A 255 3.65 5.28 -10.57
C ILE A 255 3.46 4.02 -11.41
N PRO A 256 3.93 3.92 -12.68
CA PRO A 256 3.71 2.71 -13.46
C PRO A 256 4.31 1.45 -12.81
N ASN A 257 5.53 1.57 -12.25
CA ASN A 257 6.19 0.46 -11.55
C ASN A 257 5.44 0.04 -10.28
N LEU A 258 5.02 1.00 -9.46
CA LEU A 258 4.32 0.78 -8.20
C LEU A 258 2.93 0.18 -8.42
N TRP A 259 2.17 0.71 -9.39
CA TRP A 259 0.84 0.21 -9.72
C TRP A 259 0.88 -1.21 -10.25
N LEU A 260 1.84 -1.50 -11.14
CA LEU A 260 1.99 -2.84 -11.70
C LEU A 260 2.42 -3.85 -10.61
N ARG A 261 3.37 -3.49 -9.75
CA ARG A 261 3.74 -4.29 -8.57
C ARG A 261 2.52 -4.55 -7.67
N GLU A 262 1.71 -3.54 -7.46
CA GLU A 262 0.51 -3.65 -6.63
C GLU A 262 -0.56 -4.55 -7.28
N CYS A 263 -0.68 -4.55 -8.62
CA CYS A 263 -1.54 -5.51 -9.32
C CYS A 263 -1.17 -6.96 -8.94
N PHE A 264 0.11 -7.32 -9.00
CA PHE A 264 0.56 -8.65 -8.62
C PHE A 264 0.35 -8.94 -7.12
N ALA A 265 0.53 -7.94 -6.25
CA ALA A 265 0.27 -8.07 -4.83
C ALA A 265 -1.22 -8.32 -4.53
N ILE A 266 -2.13 -7.62 -5.20
CA ILE A 266 -3.59 -7.81 -5.09
C ILE A 266 -3.98 -9.20 -5.58
N LEU A 267 -3.48 -9.63 -6.74
CA LEU A 267 -3.76 -10.97 -7.28
C LEU A 267 -3.26 -12.07 -6.33
N LYS A 268 -2.04 -11.92 -5.80
CA LYS A 268 -1.48 -12.83 -4.79
C LYS A 268 -2.38 -12.88 -3.54
N ASP A 269 -2.75 -11.74 -2.98
CA ASP A 269 -3.56 -11.67 -1.77
C ASP A 269 -4.98 -12.23 -1.99
N LYS A 270 -5.55 -12.02 -3.18
CA LYS A 270 -6.81 -12.65 -3.59
C LYS A 270 -6.70 -14.16 -3.66
N PHE A 271 -5.65 -14.68 -4.29
CA PHE A 271 -5.41 -16.12 -4.39
C PHE A 271 -5.19 -16.76 -3.02
N MET A 272 -4.52 -16.07 -2.10
CA MET A 272 -4.26 -16.55 -0.74
C MET A 272 -5.44 -16.33 0.22
N GLY A 273 -6.55 -15.75 -0.23
CA GLY A 273 -7.72 -15.48 0.61
C GLY A 273 -7.51 -14.36 1.66
N ASN A 274 -6.55 -13.46 1.43
CA ASN A 274 -6.26 -12.35 2.33
C ASN A 274 -7.18 -11.14 2.11
N ILE A 275 -7.84 -11.09 0.93
CA ILE A 275 -8.80 -10.06 0.51
C ILE A 275 -10.01 -10.68 -0.18
#